data_f742418f830994bce8fbfcb4ddf5b720
#
_entry.id   f742418f830994bce8fbfcb4ddf5b720
#
_cell.length_a   1.000
_cell.length_b   1.000
_cell.length_c   1.000
_cell.angle_alpha   90.00
_cell.angle_beta   90.00
_cell.angle_gamma   90.00
#
_symmetry.space_group_name_H-M   'P 1'
#
loop_
_entity.id
_entity.type
_entity.pdbx_description
1 polymer ?
#
loop_
_entity_poly.entity_id
_entity_poly.type
_entity_poly.pdbx_seq_one_letter_code
_entity_poly.pdbx_strand_id
1 'polypeptide(L)'
;IPGLQQQGVFGLRRMSDGLALKTAVQDPRSKKAVVIGSGFIGLEVVEALVHQGKEVRLIELADRVIPEAFDSELTQHIETELREQGVSLHLGERVQALLGEGRVSGVRTDQGEYEADIVVVCTGVRPNTEFLADSGIARLGNGAIKVDRQGRSSLANVWSAGDCASVWHSVKQQQVYVPLATIANKLGRMVGENLAGAEQEFPGTLGSAALKVLGLEAGRTGLSEQEAKAMGIDYRTVVIKDKCHTNYCPGQSDIHVKLVYEAGSKRLLGGQILGRKGAVHRIDALAVAITMGVTTEQLGMLDFAYAPPFSRTWDVLNVAGN
;
A
#
# COMPACT_ATOMS: atom_id res chain seq x y z
N ILE A 1 -2.68 19.87 10.96
CA ILE A 1 -4.13 19.90 11.32
C ILE A 1 -4.21 20.39 12.77
N PRO A 2 -4.88 21.52 13.06
CA PRO A 2 -5.17 21.96 14.44
C PRO A 2 -6.06 20.95 15.17
N GLY A 3 -5.88 20.80 16.50
CA GLY A 3 -6.70 19.94 17.35
C GLY A 3 -6.19 18.50 17.52
N LEU A 4 -5.00 18.16 17.01
CA LEU A 4 -4.43 16.79 17.11
C LEU A 4 -4.18 16.30 18.55
N GLN A 5 -4.13 17.20 19.53
CA GLN A 5 -3.85 16.86 20.92
C GLN A 5 -5.11 16.55 21.76
N GLN A 6 -6.30 16.61 21.15
CA GLN A 6 -7.56 16.35 21.84
C GLN A 6 -7.73 14.88 22.17
N GLN A 7 -8.43 14.59 23.27
CA GLN A 7 -8.86 13.23 23.58
C GLN A 7 -9.77 12.70 22.47
N GLY A 8 -9.64 11.41 22.14
CA GLY A 8 -10.40 10.78 21.02
C GLY A 8 -9.73 10.95 19.66
N VAL A 9 -8.57 11.61 19.58
CA VAL A 9 -7.74 11.67 18.36
C VAL A 9 -6.57 10.71 18.50
N PHE A 10 -6.38 9.87 17.48
CA PHE A 10 -5.39 8.79 17.47
C PHE A 10 -4.54 8.84 16.20
N GLY A 11 -3.26 8.54 16.34
CA GLY A 11 -2.42 8.00 15.27
C GLY A 11 -2.16 6.51 15.53
N LEU A 12 -1.58 5.79 14.59
CA LEU A 12 -1.20 4.39 14.75
C LEU A 12 0.28 4.21 14.39
N ARG A 13 1.14 4.33 15.39
CA ARG A 13 2.59 4.18 15.22
C ARG A 13 3.19 3.16 16.18
N ARG A 14 2.65 3.06 17.40
CA ARG A 14 3.14 2.19 18.46
C ARG A 14 2.04 1.26 18.93
N MET A 15 2.41 0.17 19.59
CA MET A 15 1.46 -0.76 20.21
C MET A 15 0.54 -0.03 21.20
N SER A 16 1.07 0.94 21.97
CA SER A 16 0.28 1.78 22.89
C SER A 16 -0.84 2.54 22.20
N ASP A 17 -0.59 3.04 20.98
CA ASP A 17 -1.60 3.79 20.21
C ASP A 17 -2.76 2.86 19.81
N GLY A 18 -2.42 1.64 19.36
CA GLY A 18 -3.41 0.61 19.04
C GLY A 18 -4.25 0.18 20.25
N LEU A 19 -3.62 0.03 21.41
CA LEU A 19 -4.34 -0.30 22.65
C LEU A 19 -5.26 0.82 23.09
N ALA A 20 -4.81 2.09 23.00
CA ALA A 20 -5.61 3.26 23.31
C ALA A 20 -6.82 3.40 22.37
N LEU A 21 -6.60 3.22 21.04
CA LEU A 21 -7.68 3.21 20.05
C LEU A 21 -8.67 2.10 20.33
N LYS A 22 -8.20 0.88 20.60
CA LYS A 22 -9.06 -0.27 20.93
C LYS A 22 -9.96 0.04 22.13
N THR A 23 -9.41 0.63 23.20
CA THR A 23 -10.18 1.02 24.38
C THR A 23 -11.25 2.06 24.02
N ALA A 24 -10.91 3.07 23.21
CA ALA A 24 -11.86 4.10 22.78
C ALA A 24 -12.97 3.52 21.89
N VAL A 25 -12.64 2.59 21.01
CA VAL A 25 -13.61 1.90 20.14
C VAL A 25 -14.57 1.03 20.95
N GLN A 26 -14.11 0.42 22.04
CA GLN A 26 -14.95 -0.39 22.92
C GLN A 26 -15.88 0.43 23.83
N ASP A 27 -15.67 1.74 23.97
CA ASP A 27 -16.59 2.63 24.70
C ASP A 27 -17.94 2.71 23.95
N PRO A 28 -19.07 2.33 24.59
CA PRO A 28 -20.37 2.34 23.95
C PRO A 28 -20.86 3.73 23.54
N ARG A 29 -20.26 4.80 24.10
CA ARG A 29 -20.53 6.20 23.74
C ARG A 29 -19.87 6.60 22.42
N SER A 30 -18.81 5.91 22.01
CA SER A 30 -18.08 6.19 20.78
C SER A 30 -18.75 5.47 19.61
N LYS A 31 -19.63 6.16 18.88
CA LYS A 31 -20.39 5.60 17.75
C LYS A 31 -19.86 6.04 16.40
N LYS A 32 -19.47 7.31 16.28
CA LYS A 32 -19.04 7.95 15.02
C LYS A 32 -17.52 8.03 14.96
N ALA A 33 -16.94 7.43 13.93
CA ALA A 33 -15.50 7.44 13.71
C ALA A 33 -15.16 8.10 12.37
N VAL A 34 -14.19 9.01 12.38
CA VAL A 34 -13.62 9.62 11.18
C VAL A 34 -12.19 9.13 11.00
N VAL A 35 -11.88 8.61 9.82
CA VAL A 35 -10.52 8.25 9.40
C VAL A 35 -10.06 9.28 8.38
N ILE A 36 -8.88 9.86 8.60
CA ILE A 36 -8.28 10.88 7.72
C ILE A 36 -7.10 10.25 6.98
N GLY A 37 -7.24 10.10 5.66
CA GLY A 37 -6.28 9.46 4.77
C GLY A 37 -6.64 8.02 4.45
N SER A 38 -6.65 7.70 3.17
CA SER A 38 -7.04 6.40 2.59
C SER A 38 -5.86 5.53 2.16
N GLY A 39 -4.66 5.73 2.74
CA GLY A 39 -3.53 4.84 2.55
C GLY A 39 -3.76 3.45 3.16
N PHE A 40 -2.76 2.55 3.10
CA PHE A 40 -2.85 1.18 3.65
C PHE A 40 -3.39 1.18 5.08
N ILE A 41 -2.78 1.95 5.99
CA ILE A 41 -3.18 2.02 7.41
C ILE A 41 -4.62 2.52 7.55
N GLY A 42 -4.99 3.57 6.78
CA GLY A 42 -6.33 4.15 6.85
C GLY A 42 -7.42 3.16 6.46
N LEU A 43 -7.22 2.40 5.38
CA LEU A 43 -8.17 1.39 4.92
C LEU A 43 -8.29 0.20 5.89
N GLU A 44 -7.17 -0.25 6.50
CA GLU A 44 -7.19 -1.28 7.54
C GLU A 44 -7.91 -0.81 8.82
N VAL A 45 -7.75 0.47 9.19
CA VAL A 45 -8.50 1.07 10.30
C VAL A 45 -9.99 1.14 10.00
N VAL A 46 -10.36 1.53 8.78
CA VAL A 46 -11.77 1.53 8.33
C VAL A 46 -12.37 0.14 8.49
N GLU A 47 -11.70 -0.91 7.99
CA GLU A 47 -12.17 -2.30 8.16
C GLU A 47 -12.38 -2.65 9.64
N ALA A 48 -11.40 -2.33 10.49
CA ALA A 48 -11.50 -2.63 11.92
C ALA A 48 -12.66 -1.91 12.59
N LEU A 49 -12.90 -0.64 12.25
CA LEU A 49 -14.00 0.17 12.80
C LEU A 49 -15.38 -0.31 12.32
N VAL A 50 -15.52 -0.67 11.04
CA VAL A 50 -16.74 -1.26 10.47
C VAL A 50 -17.07 -2.57 11.18
N HIS A 51 -16.10 -3.47 11.37
CA HIS A 51 -16.29 -4.72 12.10
C HIS A 51 -16.68 -4.53 13.57
N GLN A 52 -16.35 -3.38 14.17
CA GLN A 52 -16.78 -2.98 15.51
C GLN A 52 -18.13 -2.25 15.53
N GLY A 53 -18.83 -2.20 14.40
CA GLY A 53 -20.16 -1.61 14.27
C GLY A 53 -20.17 -0.08 14.41
N LYS A 54 -19.07 0.60 14.09
CA LYS A 54 -19.02 2.06 14.11
C LYS A 54 -19.59 2.63 12.81
N GLU A 55 -20.18 3.81 12.92
CA GLU A 55 -20.48 4.67 11.77
C GLU A 55 -19.19 5.30 11.30
N VAL A 56 -18.68 4.86 10.15
CA VAL A 56 -17.34 5.23 9.67
C VAL A 56 -17.43 6.23 8.52
N ARG A 57 -16.68 7.33 8.65
CA ARG A 57 -16.42 8.29 7.58
C ARG A 57 -14.94 8.25 7.24
N LEU A 58 -14.61 8.12 5.96
CA LEU A 58 -13.26 8.18 5.42
C LEU A 58 -13.11 9.46 4.59
N ILE A 59 -12.16 10.32 4.99
CA ILE A 59 -11.86 11.58 4.30
C ILE A 59 -10.48 11.48 3.66
N GLU A 60 -10.42 11.72 2.36
CA GLU A 60 -9.20 11.66 1.56
C GLU A 60 -9.02 12.94 0.74
N LEU A 61 -7.80 13.48 0.75
CA LEU A 61 -7.45 14.69 -0.01
C LEU A 61 -7.42 14.44 -1.52
N ALA A 62 -7.02 13.24 -1.93
CA ALA A 62 -7.00 12.85 -3.34
C ALA A 62 -8.41 12.52 -3.86
N ASP A 63 -8.55 12.52 -5.18
CA ASP A 63 -9.81 12.22 -5.89
C ASP A 63 -10.19 10.73 -5.87
N ARG A 64 -9.35 9.86 -5.32
CA ARG A 64 -9.58 8.42 -5.18
C ARG A 64 -8.85 7.84 -3.96
N VAL A 65 -9.27 6.65 -3.53
CA VAL A 65 -8.60 5.95 -2.42
C VAL A 65 -7.24 5.40 -2.86
N ILE A 66 -6.28 5.36 -1.92
CA ILE A 66 -4.94 4.76 -2.08
C ILE A 66 -4.26 5.06 -3.44
N PRO A 67 -4.24 6.32 -3.89
CA PRO A 67 -3.86 6.72 -5.24
C PRO A 67 -2.41 6.44 -5.59
N GLU A 68 -1.54 6.38 -4.58
CA GLU A 68 -0.10 6.14 -4.77
C GLU A 68 0.24 4.65 -5.00
N ALA A 69 -0.68 3.74 -4.65
CA ALA A 69 -0.42 2.32 -4.73
C ALA A 69 -1.14 1.64 -5.90
N PHE A 70 -2.35 2.07 -6.24
CA PHE A 70 -3.15 1.44 -7.27
C PHE A 70 -3.65 2.44 -8.32
N ASP A 71 -3.75 1.98 -9.55
CA ASP A 71 -4.36 2.74 -10.64
C ASP A 71 -5.89 2.79 -10.52
N SER A 72 -6.53 3.76 -11.18
CA SER A 72 -7.94 4.11 -11.01
C SER A 72 -8.90 2.95 -11.28
N GLU A 73 -8.58 2.07 -12.22
CA GLU A 73 -9.41 0.93 -12.58
C GLU A 73 -9.61 -0.05 -11.43
N LEU A 74 -8.65 -0.13 -10.51
CA LEU A 74 -8.73 -1.00 -9.34
C LEU A 74 -9.29 -0.25 -8.12
N THR A 75 -8.93 1.03 -7.92
CA THR A 75 -9.40 1.79 -6.77
C THR A 75 -10.91 1.98 -6.77
N GLN A 76 -11.56 2.07 -7.94
CA GLN A 76 -13.01 2.16 -8.08
C GLN A 76 -13.74 0.96 -7.44
N HIS A 77 -13.16 -0.23 -7.49
CA HIS A 77 -13.73 -1.41 -6.83
C HIS A 77 -13.61 -1.35 -5.31
N ILE A 78 -12.49 -0.80 -4.80
CA ILE A 78 -12.31 -0.56 -3.36
C ILE A 78 -13.32 0.47 -2.87
N GLU A 79 -13.50 1.56 -3.61
CA GLU A 79 -14.48 2.61 -3.29
C GLU A 79 -15.92 2.08 -3.29
N THR A 80 -16.25 1.21 -4.24
CA THR A 80 -17.56 0.55 -4.30
C THR A 80 -17.77 -0.32 -3.06
N GLU A 81 -16.79 -1.17 -2.72
CA GLU A 81 -16.85 -2.02 -1.52
C GLU A 81 -17.04 -1.18 -0.24
N LEU A 82 -16.28 -0.10 -0.09
CA LEU A 82 -16.41 0.80 1.06
C LEU A 82 -17.84 1.35 1.20
N ARG A 83 -18.42 1.85 0.11
CA ARG A 83 -19.80 2.38 0.10
C ARG A 83 -20.85 1.30 0.36
N GLU A 84 -20.70 0.12 -0.22
CA GLU A 84 -21.58 -1.04 0.00
C GLU A 84 -21.57 -1.52 1.46
N GLN A 85 -20.44 -1.37 2.15
CA GLN A 85 -20.30 -1.69 3.57
C GLN A 85 -20.68 -0.52 4.50
N GLY A 86 -21.28 0.54 3.96
CA GLY A 86 -21.82 1.66 4.73
C GLY A 86 -20.80 2.72 5.13
N VAL A 87 -19.60 2.71 4.56
CA VAL A 87 -18.60 3.76 4.81
C VAL A 87 -18.97 5.03 4.05
N SER A 88 -19.08 6.16 4.77
CA SER A 88 -19.24 7.48 4.17
C SER A 88 -17.92 7.95 3.60
N LEU A 89 -17.76 7.86 2.27
CA LEU A 89 -16.50 8.13 1.58
C LEU A 89 -16.48 9.55 1.00
N HIS A 90 -15.52 10.36 1.43
CA HIS A 90 -15.29 11.74 1.02
C HIS A 90 -13.93 11.87 0.34
N LEU A 91 -13.95 12.06 -0.96
CA LEU A 91 -12.74 12.18 -1.82
C LEU A 91 -12.58 13.61 -2.30
N GLY A 92 -11.33 14.03 -2.56
CA GLY A 92 -11.01 15.39 -2.95
C GLY A 92 -11.30 16.41 -1.86
N GLU A 93 -11.30 15.99 -0.59
CA GLU A 93 -11.74 16.78 0.54
C GLU A 93 -10.61 17.02 1.55
N ARG A 94 -10.36 18.28 1.86
CA ARG A 94 -9.24 18.69 2.73
C ARG A 94 -9.70 18.93 4.15
N VAL A 95 -9.15 18.18 5.09
CA VAL A 95 -9.33 18.45 6.53
C VAL A 95 -8.59 19.71 6.94
N GLN A 96 -9.31 20.65 7.57
CA GLN A 96 -8.80 21.93 8.04
C GLN A 96 -8.51 21.94 9.55
N ALA A 97 -9.39 21.34 10.35
CA ALA A 97 -9.24 21.30 11.81
C ALA A 97 -10.04 20.14 12.43
N LEU A 98 -9.65 19.73 13.63
CA LEU A 98 -10.43 18.89 14.52
C LEU A 98 -11.13 19.77 15.54
N LEU A 99 -12.46 19.55 15.69
CA LEU A 99 -13.34 20.36 16.52
C LEU A 99 -13.48 19.76 17.92
N GLY A 100 -13.77 20.60 18.92
CA GLY A 100 -14.01 20.20 20.30
C GLY A 100 -13.17 20.99 21.31
N GLU A 101 -13.53 20.87 22.59
CA GLU A 101 -12.81 21.47 23.71
C GLU A 101 -12.28 20.36 24.62
N GLY A 102 -10.97 20.05 24.49
CA GLY A 102 -10.30 18.97 25.25
C GLY A 102 -10.60 17.57 24.75
N ARG A 103 -11.77 17.31 24.18
CA ARG A 103 -12.16 16.07 23.51
C ARG A 103 -12.69 16.39 22.11
N VAL A 104 -12.34 15.54 21.12
CA VAL A 104 -12.84 15.70 19.78
C VAL A 104 -14.36 15.51 19.72
N SER A 105 -15.03 16.40 19.00
CA SER A 105 -16.47 16.35 18.72
C SER A 105 -16.77 16.32 17.22
N GLY A 106 -15.78 16.58 16.38
CA GLY A 106 -15.96 16.59 14.94
C GLY A 106 -14.70 16.94 14.15
N VAL A 107 -14.86 16.96 12.85
CA VAL A 107 -13.85 17.33 11.87
C VAL A 107 -14.42 18.41 10.95
N ARG A 108 -13.65 19.49 10.76
CA ARG A 108 -13.95 20.53 9.75
C ARG A 108 -13.08 20.30 8.52
N THR A 109 -13.74 20.37 7.37
CA THR A 109 -13.10 20.29 6.07
C THR A 109 -13.38 21.55 5.26
N ASP A 110 -12.90 21.61 4.03
CA ASP A 110 -13.26 22.66 3.06
C ASP A 110 -14.66 22.46 2.44
N GLN A 111 -15.34 21.34 2.74
CA GLN A 111 -16.68 21.05 2.22
C GLN A 111 -17.75 21.00 3.33
N GLY A 112 -17.35 20.94 4.62
CA GLY A 112 -18.34 20.90 5.71
C GLY A 112 -17.74 20.51 7.06
N GLU A 113 -18.65 20.28 8.02
CA GLU A 113 -18.30 19.78 9.36
C GLU A 113 -19.01 18.46 9.62
N TYR A 114 -18.28 17.51 10.21
CA TYR A 114 -18.73 16.16 10.47
C TYR A 114 -18.53 15.82 11.94
N GLU A 115 -19.56 15.32 12.60
CA GLU A 115 -19.47 14.83 13.97
C GLU A 115 -18.55 13.61 14.08
N ALA A 116 -17.78 13.52 15.15
CA ALA A 116 -16.91 12.41 15.45
C ALA A 116 -16.67 12.23 16.95
N ASP A 117 -16.79 11.01 17.43
CA ASP A 117 -16.38 10.60 18.78
C ASP A 117 -14.92 10.13 18.81
N ILE A 118 -14.46 9.60 17.66
CA ILE A 118 -13.12 9.08 17.41
C ILE A 118 -12.62 9.65 16.07
N VAL A 119 -11.39 10.13 16.06
CA VAL A 119 -10.68 10.51 14.83
C VAL A 119 -9.36 9.74 14.76
N VAL A 120 -9.12 9.04 13.65
CA VAL A 120 -7.84 8.37 13.39
C VAL A 120 -7.14 9.06 12.23
N VAL A 121 -5.91 9.54 12.48
CA VAL A 121 -5.12 10.30 11.50
C VAL A 121 -4.11 9.37 10.84
N CYS A 122 -4.31 9.08 9.56
CA CYS A 122 -3.55 8.15 8.73
C CYS A 122 -2.96 8.83 7.49
N THR A 123 -2.43 10.05 7.64
CA THR A 123 -1.95 10.91 6.53
C THR A 123 -0.54 10.58 6.04
N GLY A 124 -0.07 9.35 6.26
CA GLY A 124 1.23 8.85 5.81
C GLY A 124 2.32 8.89 6.87
N VAL A 125 3.51 8.42 6.46
CA VAL A 125 4.69 8.31 7.31
C VAL A 125 5.85 9.13 6.74
N ARG A 126 6.73 9.59 7.64
CA ARG A 126 7.97 10.28 7.28
C ARG A 126 9.17 9.62 7.94
N PRO A 127 10.32 9.54 7.27
CA PRO A 127 11.56 9.09 7.89
C PRO A 127 11.89 9.92 9.12
N ASN A 128 12.21 9.27 10.24
CA ASN A 128 12.62 9.97 11.48
C ASN A 128 14.12 10.26 11.43
N THR A 129 14.54 11.22 10.62
CA THR A 129 15.94 11.53 10.31
C THR A 129 16.30 13.00 10.56
N GLU A 130 15.41 13.77 11.21
CA GLU A 130 15.60 15.20 11.47
C GLU A 130 16.82 15.46 12.36
N PHE A 131 17.14 14.55 13.29
CA PHE A 131 18.32 14.64 14.15
C PHE A 131 19.65 14.57 13.39
N LEU A 132 19.64 14.20 12.11
CA LEU A 132 20.81 14.17 11.22
C LEU A 132 20.87 15.39 10.30
N ALA A 133 20.08 16.44 10.54
CA ALA A 133 19.99 17.59 9.64
C ALA A 133 21.34 18.22 9.35
N ASP A 134 22.19 18.39 10.37
CA ASP A 134 23.48 19.08 10.30
C ASP A 134 24.66 18.12 10.09
N SER A 135 24.43 16.81 9.87
CA SER A 135 25.48 15.80 9.75
C SER A 135 26.16 15.74 8.37
N GLY A 136 25.57 16.38 7.36
CA GLY A 136 26.01 16.28 5.96
C GLY A 136 25.67 14.94 5.29
N ILE A 137 24.91 14.05 5.93
CA ILE A 137 24.50 12.76 5.33
C ILE A 137 23.53 13.00 4.15
N ALA A 138 23.76 12.31 3.03
CA ALA A 138 22.91 12.44 1.86
C ALA A 138 21.53 11.82 2.13
N ARG A 139 20.46 12.57 1.75
CA ARG A 139 19.07 12.16 1.93
C ARG A 139 18.27 12.31 0.62
N LEU A 140 17.19 11.57 0.50
CA LEU A 140 16.15 11.80 -0.51
C LEU A 140 15.36 13.07 -0.14
N GLY A 141 14.56 13.61 -1.07
CA GLY A 141 13.75 14.80 -0.85
C GLY A 141 12.73 14.68 0.31
N ASN A 142 12.32 13.47 0.67
CA ASN A 142 11.44 13.19 1.82
C ASN A 142 12.19 12.98 3.15
N GLY A 143 13.52 13.09 3.16
CA GLY A 143 14.35 12.90 4.33
C GLY A 143 14.94 11.51 4.53
N ALA A 144 14.56 10.49 3.74
CA ALA A 144 15.15 9.14 3.85
C ALA A 144 16.65 9.16 3.55
N ILE A 145 17.44 8.46 4.37
CA ILE A 145 18.90 8.39 4.22
C ILE A 145 19.22 7.63 2.92
N LYS A 146 19.99 8.24 2.03
CA LYS A 146 20.50 7.55 0.84
C LYS A 146 21.54 6.53 1.24
N VAL A 147 21.34 5.28 0.80
CA VAL A 147 22.30 4.19 0.97
C VAL A 147 22.61 3.55 -0.36
N ASP A 148 23.80 2.94 -0.46
CA ASP A 148 24.14 2.05 -1.57
C ASP A 148 23.47 0.68 -1.42
N ARG A 149 23.77 -0.25 -2.33
CA ARG A 149 23.19 -1.61 -2.29
C ARG A 149 23.70 -2.44 -1.13
N GLN A 150 24.75 -2.02 -0.45
CA GLN A 150 25.29 -2.66 0.75
C GLN A 150 24.72 -2.07 2.05
N GLY A 151 23.92 -0.97 1.96
CA GLY A 151 23.37 -0.26 3.10
C GLY A 151 24.27 0.84 3.67
N ARG A 152 25.37 1.21 2.96
CA ARG A 152 26.30 2.27 3.38
C ARG A 152 25.74 3.64 3.02
N SER A 153 25.81 4.57 3.94
CA SER A 153 25.44 5.96 3.69
C SER A 153 26.58 6.73 3.00
N SER A 154 26.36 8.03 2.76
CA SER A 154 27.40 8.94 2.24
C SER A 154 28.51 9.26 3.24
N LEU A 155 28.35 8.92 4.51
CA LEU A 155 29.35 9.13 5.55
C LEU A 155 30.10 7.83 5.84
N ALA A 156 31.42 7.93 6.02
CA ALA A 156 32.25 6.79 6.36
C ALA A 156 31.80 6.15 7.69
N ASN A 157 31.75 4.82 7.71
CA ASN A 157 31.35 4.02 8.87
C ASN A 157 29.91 4.26 9.38
N VAL A 158 29.04 4.83 8.52
CA VAL A 158 27.61 5.05 8.83
C VAL A 158 26.75 4.26 7.86
N TRP A 159 25.87 3.45 8.42
CA TRP A 159 24.98 2.56 7.71
C TRP A 159 23.53 2.90 8.04
N SER A 160 22.59 2.58 7.14
CA SER A 160 21.18 2.76 7.42
C SER A 160 20.35 1.66 6.78
N ALA A 161 19.30 1.26 7.49
CA ALA A 161 18.31 0.28 7.03
C ALA A 161 16.94 0.57 7.65
N GLY A 162 15.90 -0.05 7.10
CA GLY A 162 14.51 0.10 7.57
C GLY A 162 13.81 1.30 6.97
N ASP A 163 12.72 1.73 7.61
CA ASP A 163 11.83 2.77 7.10
C ASP A 163 12.43 4.19 7.10
N CYS A 164 13.67 4.34 7.55
CA CYS A 164 14.41 5.60 7.46
C CYS A 164 15.41 5.65 6.29
N ALA A 165 15.62 4.53 5.57
CA ALA A 165 16.59 4.41 4.49
C ALA A 165 15.93 4.33 3.12
N SER A 166 16.69 4.72 2.09
CA SER A 166 16.35 4.41 0.70
C SER A 166 16.62 2.96 0.38
N VAL A 167 16.04 2.48 -0.72
CA VAL A 167 16.24 1.13 -1.24
C VAL A 167 16.33 1.16 -2.76
N TRP A 168 17.15 0.28 -3.34
CA TRP A 168 17.25 0.10 -4.79
C TRP A 168 15.97 -0.54 -5.35
N HIS A 169 15.32 0.11 -6.33
CA HIS A 169 14.15 -0.47 -7.01
C HIS A 169 14.57 -1.12 -8.32
N SER A 170 14.31 -2.42 -8.46
CA SER A 170 14.84 -3.24 -9.55
C SER A 170 14.31 -2.84 -10.94
N VAL A 171 13.07 -2.37 -11.06
CA VAL A 171 12.52 -1.90 -12.34
C VAL A 171 12.87 -0.43 -12.60
N LYS A 172 12.77 0.44 -11.59
CA LYS A 172 13.11 1.86 -11.72
C LYS A 172 14.60 2.14 -11.90
N GLN A 173 15.46 1.16 -11.54
CA GLN A 173 16.92 1.29 -11.57
C GLN A 173 17.44 2.52 -10.83
N GLN A 174 16.82 2.83 -9.68
CA GLN A 174 17.19 3.97 -8.83
C GLN A 174 16.85 3.73 -7.36
N GLN A 175 17.44 4.56 -6.50
CA GLN A 175 17.10 4.59 -5.08
C GLN A 175 15.72 5.23 -4.89
N VAL A 176 14.85 4.56 -4.14
CA VAL A 176 13.49 4.99 -3.82
C VAL A 176 13.22 4.89 -2.32
N TYR A 177 12.11 5.45 -1.89
CA TYR A 177 11.61 5.28 -0.52
C TYR A 177 10.41 4.32 -0.54
N VAL A 178 10.56 3.19 0.12
CA VAL A 178 9.50 2.16 0.23
C VAL A 178 9.48 1.64 1.68
N PRO A 179 8.72 2.27 2.58
CA PRO A 179 8.66 1.91 4.00
C PRO A 179 7.76 0.67 4.20
N LEU A 180 8.32 -0.50 3.92
CA LEU A 180 7.64 -1.79 4.07
C LEU A 180 8.45 -2.73 4.97
N ALA A 181 7.77 -3.41 5.88
CA ALA A 181 8.37 -4.32 6.84
C ALA A 181 9.21 -5.42 6.20
N THR A 182 8.82 -5.94 5.03
CA THR A 182 9.56 -6.95 4.26
C THR A 182 10.93 -6.45 3.83
N ILE A 183 11.02 -5.18 3.41
CA ILE A 183 12.26 -4.52 3.00
C ILE A 183 13.09 -4.19 4.24
N ALA A 184 12.48 -3.61 5.26
CA ALA A 184 13.14 -3.23 6.51
C ALA A 184 13.85 -4.42 7.16
N ASN A 185 13.20 -5.60 7.21
CA ASN A 185 13.74 -6.83 7.75
C ASN A 185 14.92 -7.36 6.93
N LYS A 186 14.75 -7.48 5.61
CA LYS A 186 15.80 -8.03 4.72
C LYS A 186 17.02 -7.12 4.66
N LEU A 187 16.81 -5.82 4.48
CA LEU A 187 17.90 -4.85 4.42
C LEU A 187 18.61 -4.72 5.79
N GLY A 188 17.84 -4.69 6.89
CA GLY A 188 18.39 -4.63 8.24
C GLY A 188 19.26 -5.85 8.59
N ARG A 189 18.81 -7.06 8.22
CA ARG A 189 19.61 -8.28 8.37
C ARG A 189 20.91 -8.21 7.58
N MET A 190 20.84 -7.87 6.29
CA MET A 190 22.00 -7.76 5.41
C MET A 190 23.01 -6.72 5.94
N VAL A 191 22.52 -5.55 6.38
CA VAL A 191 23.38 -4.52 6.99
C VAL A 191 24.07 -5.05 8.25
N GLY A 192 23.35 -5.79 9.12
CA GLY A 192 23.95 -6.42 10.29
C GLY A 192 25.04 -7.41 9.93
N GLU A 193 24.84 -8.26 8.91
CA GLU A 193 25.84 -9.19 8.40
C GLU A 193 27.06 -8.46 7.77
N ASN A 194 26.82 -7.37 7.04
CA ASN A 194 27.88 -6.54 6.47
C ASN A 194 28.72 -5.83 7.55
N LEU A 195 28.10 -5.37 8.62
CA LEU A 195 28.81 -4.80 9.78
C LEU A 195 29.68 -5.86 10.49
N ALA A 196 29.34 -7.14 10.38
CA ALA A 196 30.12 -8.25 10.90
C ALA A 196 31.20 -8.75 9.91
N GLY A 197 31.39 -8.08 8.77
CA GLY A 197 32.44 -8.38 7.79
C GLY A 197 31.97 -9.12 6.53
N ALA A 198 30.66 -9.29 6.33
CA ALA A 198 30.14 -9.74 5.04
C ALA A 198 30.18 -8.60 3.99
N GLU A 199 30.09 -8.96 2.71
CA GLU A 199 30.06 -8.02 1.58
C GLU A 199 28.84 -8.29 0.70
N GLN A 200 27.65 -8.36 1.32
CA GLN A 200 26.41 -8.65 0.61
C GLN A 200 25.82 -7.38 0.01
N GLU A 201 25.20 -7.53 -1.16
CA GLU A 201 24.40 -6.50 -1.80
C GLU A 201 22.91 -6.84 -1.77
N PHE A 202 22.08 -5.85 -1.46
CA PHE A 202 20.63 -5.98 -1.58
C PHE A 202 20.25 -6.08 -3.07
N PRO A 203 19.56 -7.16 -3.51
CA PRO A 203 19.24 -7.36 -4.93
C PRO A 203 18.27 -6.31 -5.48
N GLY A 204 17.58 -5.60 -4.60
CA GLY A 204 16.57 -4.61 -4.93
C GLY A 204 15.17 -5.04 -4.52
N THR A 205 14.24 -4.12 -4.71
CA THR A 205 12.81 -4.32 -4.43
C THR A 205 11.95 -4.01 -5.65
N LEU A 206 10.77 -4.59 -5.70
CA LEU A 206 9.68 -4.22 -6.60
C LEU A 206 8.62 -3.35 -5.91
N GLY A 207 8.78 -3.07 -4.60
CA GLY A 207 7.75 -2.41 -3.81
C GLY A 207 6.47 -3.23 -3.70
N SER A 208 6.57 -4.56 -3.68
CA SER A 208 5.41 -5.45 -3.56
C SER A 208 4.67 -5.19 -2.26
N ALA A 209 3.37 -4.96 -2.36
CA ALA A 209 2.50 -4.66 -1.23
C ALA A 209 1.16 -5.37 -1.37
N ALA A 210 0.56 -5.68 -0.24
CA ALA A 210 -0.75 -6.30 -0.14
C ALA A 210 -1.63 -5.54 0.83
N LEU A 211 -2.93 -5.55 0.58
CA LEU A 211 -3.96 -4.93 1.39
C LEU A 211 -5.15 -5.87 1.49
N LYS A 212 -5.71 -6.01 2.67
CA LYS A 212 -7.07 -6.49 2.86
C LYS A 212 -7.94 -5.31 3.26
N VAL A 213 -9.04 -5.11 2.57
CA VAL A 213 -10.02 -4.09 2.90
C VAL A 213 -11.42 -4.70 2.79
N LEU A 214 -12.05 -4.88 3.96
CA LEU A 214 -13.38 -5.51 4.07
C LEU A 214 -13.41 -6.89 3.38
N GLY A 215 -14.21 -7.05 2.34
CA GLY A 215 -14.30 -8.31 1.59
C GLY A 215 -13.29 -8.46 0.45
N LEU A 216 -12.37 -7.52 0.26
CA LEU A 216 -11.43 -7.52 -0.87
C LEU A 216 -9.99 -7.77 -0.42
N GLU A 217 -9.27 -8.51 -1.25
CA GLU A 217 -7.81 -8.62 -1.26
C GLU A 217 -7.29 -7.78 -2.44
N ALA A 218 -6.30 -6.94 -2.18
CA ALA A 218 -5.62 -6.17 -3.22
C ALA A 218 -4.10 -6.31 -3.08
N GLY A 219 -3.41 -6.42 -4.19
CA GLY A 219 -1.96 -6.48 -4.19
C GLY A 219 -1.36 -5.80 -5.41
N ARG A 220 -0.12 -5.31 -5.26
CA ARG A 220 0.67 -4.72 -6.34
C ARG A 220 2.13 -5.17 -6.29
N THR A 221 2.80 -5.13 -7.43
CA THR A 221 4.26 -5.33 -7.54
C THR A 221 4.78 -4.61 -8.78
N GLY A 222 6.03 -4.12 -8.72
CA GLY A 222 6.62 -3.35 -9.81
C GLY A 222 5.97 -1.97 -9.99
N LEU A 223 5.88 -1.49 -11.22
CA LEU A 223 5.38 -0.16 -11.56
C LEU A 223 3.86 -0.15 -11.67
N SER A 224 3.22 0.92 -11.21
CA SER A 224 1.90 1.31 -11.68
C SER A 224 2.00 1.97 -13.07
N GLU A 225 0.88 2.10 -13.76
CA GLU A 225 0.83 2.85 -15.03
C GLU A 225 1.26 4.30 -14.84
N GLN A 226 0.81 4.92 -13.75
CA GLN A 226 1.18 6.28 -13.39
C GLN A 226 2.70 6.43 -13.23
N GLU A 227 3.36 5.47 -12.57
CA GLU A 227 4.81 5.46 -12.39
C GLU A 227 5.56 5.25 -13.72
N ALA A 228 5.09 4.32 -14.57
CA ALA A 228 5.68 4.10 -15.90
C ALA A 228 5.58 5.35 -16.78
N LYS A 229 4.42 6.03 -16.76
CA LYS A 229 4.19 7.30 -17.44
C LYS A 229 5.12 8.42 -16.94
N ALA A 230 5.23 8.57 -15.63
CA ALA A 230 6.09 9.58 -15.01
C ALA A 230 7.58 9.38 -15.33
N MET A 231 8.00 8.14 -15.57
CA MET A 231 9.36 7.78 -15.98
C MET A 231 9.61 7.91 -17.50
N GLY A 232 8.57 8.21 -18.30
CA GLY A 232 8.69 8.31 -19.75
C GLY A 232 8.95 6.97 -20.44
N ILE A 233 8.59 5.86 -19.82
CA ILE A 233 8.74 4.51 -20.41
C ILE A 233 7.71 4.35 -21.53
N ASP A 234 8.09 3.78 -22.67
CA ASP A 234 7.12 3.33 -23.68
C ASP A 234 6.49 2.02 -23.19
N TYR A 235 5.31 2.13 -22.60
CA TYR A 235 4.59 1.03 -21.98
C TYR A 235 3.25 0.75 -22.67
N ARG A 236 2.71 -0.41 -22.36
CA ARG A 236 1.31 -0.79 -22.62
C ARG A 236 0.73 -1.36 -21.34
N THR A 237 -0.59 -1.35 -21.27
CA THR A 237 -1.35 -1.97 -20.18
C THR A 237 -2.38 -2.94 -20.71
N VAL A 238 -2.72 -3.92 -19.90
CA VAL A 238 -3.90 -4.76 -20.08
C VAL A 238 -4.66 -4.80 -18.76
N VAL A 239 -5.97 -4.66 -18.84
CA VAL A 239 -6.87 -4.79 -17.69
C VAL A 239 -7.87 -5.88 -18.03
N ILE A 240 -7.95 -6.90 -17.19
CA ILE A 240 -8.91 -7.98 -17.36
C ILE A 240 -9.73 -8.19 -16.10
N LYS A 241 -10.93 -8.71 -16.30
CA LYS A 241 -11.81 -9.25 -15.28
C LYS A 241 -12.07 -10.71 -15.60
N ASP A 242 -11.85 -11.59 -14.64
CA ASP A 242 -12.12 -13.02 -14.74
C ASP A 242 -12.65 -13.55 -13.40
N LYS A 243 -12.77 -14.85 -13.26
CA LYS A 243 -13.18 -15.55 -12.06
C LYS A 243 -11.98 -16.17 -11.33
N CYS A 244 -11.99 -16.11 -10.01
CA CYS A 244 -10.89 -16.59 -9.18
C CYS A 244 -10.67 -18.11 -9.26
N HIS A 245 -11.73 -18.88 -9.55
CA HIS A 245 -11.70 -20.34 -9.74
C HIS A 245 -12.92 -20.82 -10.54
N THR A 246 -13.08 -22.13 -10.68
CA THR A 246 -14.12 -22.76 -11.53
C THR A 246 -15.52 -22.57 -10.93
N ASN A 247 -16.53 -22.36 -11.79
CA ASN A 247 -17.89 -21.95 -11.42
C ASN A 247 -18.69 -22.99 -10.63
N TYR A 248 -18.40 -24.28 -10.75
CA TYR A 248 -19.08 -25.32 -9.98
C TYR A 248 -18.50 -25.53 -8.58
N CYS A 249 -17.46 -24.77 -8.20
CA CYS A 249 -16.94 -24.72 -6.84
C CYS A 249 -17.54 -23.53 -6.09
N PRO A 250 -18.01 -23.71 -4.84
CA PRO A 250 -18.59 -22.62 -4.05
C PRO A 250 -17.62 -21.48 -3.79
N GLY A 251 -18.16 -20.24 -3.69
CA GLY A 251 -17.38 -19.06 -3.35
C GLY A 251 -16.57 -18.46 -4.50
N GLN A 252 -16.93 -18.80 -5.75
CA GLN A 252 -16.38 -18.12 -6.92
C GLN A 252 -16.71 -16.62 -6.87
N SER A 253 -15.72 -15.79 -7.15
CA SER A 253 -15.87 -14.34 -7.23
C SER A 253 -15.06 -13.76 -8.38
N ASP A 254 -15.33 -12.52 -8.70
CA ASP A 254 -14.56 -11.78 -9.67
C ASP A 254 -13.14 -11.50 -9.15
N ILE A 255 -12.19 -11.51 -10.08
CA ILE A 255 -10.81 -11.11 -9.89
C ILE A 255 -10.41 -10.19 -11.04
N HIS A 256 -9.76 -9.08 -10.71
CA HIS A 256 -9.31 -8.06 -11.65
C HIS A 256 -7.80 -8.04 -11.65
N VAL A 257 -7.21 -8.03 -12.84
CA VAL A 257 -5.77 -7.96 -13.04
C VAL A 257 -5.46 -6.80 -13.97
N LYS A 258 -4.50 -5.98 -13.58
CA LYS A 258 -3.86 -5.01 -14.46
C LYS A 258 -2.37 -5.33 -14.56
N LEU A 259 -1.86 -5.43 -15.78
CA LEU A 259 -0.43 -5.54 -16.06
C LEU A 259 0.06 -4.26 -16.72
N VAL A 260 1.30 -3.89 -16.41
CA VAL A 260 2.08 -2.86 -17.07
C VAL A 260 3.31 -3.52 -17.68
N TYR A 261 3.56 -3.35 -18.97
CA TYR A 261 4.68 -3.96 -19.67
C TYR A 261 5.30 -3.02 -20.71
N GLU A 262 6.56 -3.24 -21.03
CA GLU A 262 7.30 -2.46 -22.02
C GLU A 262 6.77 -2.77 -23.43
N ALA A 263 6.49 -1.73 -24.22
CA ALA A 263 5.81 -1.89 -25.49
C ALA A 263 6.62 -2.70 -26.53
N GLY A 264 7.92 -2.50 -26.60
CA GLY A 264 8.79 -3.17 -27.56
C GLY A 264 9.13 -4.61 -27.19
N SER A 265 9.64 -4.83 -25.99
CA SER A 265 10.10 -6.14 -25.51
C SER A 265 8.99 -7.01 -24.94
N LYS A 266 7.84 -6.41 -24.61
CA LYS A 266 6.73 -7.03 -23.86
C LYS A 266 7.11 -7.51 -22.45
N ARG A 267 8.27 -7.08 -21.92
CA ARG A 267 8.72 -7.43 -20.58
C ARG A 267 7.79 -6.81 -19.53
N LEU A 268 7.41 -7.60 -18.54
CA LEU A 268 6.60 -7.15 -17.43
C LEU A 268 7.35 -6.10 -16.60
N LEU A 269 6.68 -4.99 -16.33
CA LEU A 269 7.18 -3.88 -15.51
C LEU A 269 6.44 -3.79 -14.18
N GLY A 270 5.17 -4.19 -14.15
CA GLY A 270 4.35 -4.13 -12.97
C GLY A 270 3.03 -4.86 -13.12
N GLY A 271 2.37 -5.08 -11.99
CA GLY A 271 1.04 -5.67 -11.96
C GLY A 271 0.29 -5.37 -10.68
N GLN A 272 -1.02 -5.32 -10.81
CA GLN A 272 -1.97 -5.06 -9.74
C GLN A 272 -3.10 -6.06 -9.84
N ILE A 273 -3.50 -6.65 -8.72
CA ILE A 273 -4.58 -7.63 -8.67
C ILE A 273 -5.52 -7.29 -7.54
N LEU A 274 -6.82 -7.40 -7.79
CA LEU A 274 -7.87 -7.18 -6.81
C LEU A 274 -8.96 -8.23 -6.97
N GLY A 275 -9.46 -8.76 -5.86
CA GLY A 275 -10.54 -9.73 -5.83
C GLY A 275 -10.93 -10.11 -4.42
N ARG A 276 -11.93 -11.00 -4.27
CA ARG A 276 -12.35 -11.47 -2.94
C ARG A 276 -11.55 -12.69 -2.45
N LYS A 277 -10.84 -13.38 -3.36
CA LYS A 277 -10.11 -14.59 -3.04
C LYS A 277 -8.94 -14.83 -3.98
N GLY A 278 -7.76 -15.04 -3.40
CA GLY A 278 -6.55 -15.46 -4.12
C GLY A 278 -5.89 -14.37 -4.96
N ALA A 279 -6.23 -13.10 -4.78
CA ALA A 279 -5.62 -11.98 -5.47
C ALA A 279 -4.18 -11.75 -4.99
N VAL A 280 -3.96 -11.71 -3.67
CA VAL A 280 -2.65 -11.39 -3.09
C VAL A 280 -1.60 -12.45 -3.42
N HIS A 281 -1.92 -13.74 -3.33
CA HIS A 281 -0.95 -14.81 -3.64
C HIS A 281 -0.53 -14.83 -5.12
N ARG A 282 -1.37 -14.34 -6.03
CA ARG A 282 -0.98 -14.19 -7.43
C ARG A 282 -0.01 -13.05 -7.67
N ILE A 283 0.04 -12.06 -6.78
CA ILE A 283 1.06 -10.99 -6.81
C ILE A 283 2.46 -11.55 -6.60
N ASP A 284 2.62 -12.57 -5.77
CA ASP A 284 3.92 -13.20 -5.56
C ASP A 284 4.44 -13.86 -6.84
N ALA A 285 3.56 -14.50 -7.62
CA ALA A 285 3.91 -15.04 -8.93
C ALA A 285 4.34 -13.93 -9.92
N LEU A 286 3.63 -12.81 -9.94
CA LEU A 286 4.02 -11.65 -10.76
C LEU A 286 5.34 -11.04 -10.29
N ALA A 287 5.59 -10.96 -8.98
CA ALA A 287 6.85 -10.46 -8.45
C ALA A 287 8.04 -11.30 -8.91
N VAL A 288 7.91 -12.64 -8.91
CA VAL A 288 8.91 -13.55 -9.48
C VAL A 288 9.06 -13.32 -10.98
N ALA A 289 7.97 -13.26 -11.72
CA ALA A 289 7.98 -13.07 -13.17
C ALA A 289 8.70 -11.74 -13.56
N ILE A 290 8.38 -10.64 -12.90
CA ILE A 290 9.03 -9.35 -13.14
C ILE A 290 10.51 -9.40 -12.80
N THR A 291 10.86 -10.01 -11.65
CA THR A 291 12.27 -10.16 -11.23
C THR A 291 13.08 -10.95 -12.26
N MET A 292 12.48 -11.97 -12.86
CA MET A 292 13.11 -12.82 -13.88
C MET A 292 13.05 -12.24 -15.30
N GLY A 293 12.43 -11.06 -15.49
CA GLY A 293 12.31 -10.40 -16.78
C GLY A 293 11.35 -11.10 -17.76
N VAL A 294 10.36 -11.79 -17.25
CA VAL A 294 9.36 -12.53 -18.04
C VAL A 294 8.53 -11.56 -18.90
N THR A 295 8.24 -11.95 -20.15
CA THR A 295 7.35 -11.21 -21.04
C THR A 295 5.89 -11.59 -20.84
N THR A 296 4.95 -10.79 -21.37
CA THR A 296 3.51 -11.13 -21.34
C THR A 296 3.24 -12.47 -22.00
N GLU A 297 3.83 -12.73 -23.17
CA GLU A 297 3.67 -14.01 -23.90
C GLU A 297 4.15 -15.22 -23.09
N GLN A 298 5.29 -15.05 -22.39
CA GLN A 298 5.77 -16.09 -21.48
C GLN A 298 4.83 -16.28 -20.28
N LEU A 299 4.33 -15.19 -19.67
CA LEU A 299 3.36 -15.25 -18.58
C LEU A 299 2.11 -16.02 -19.00
N GLY A 300 1.62 -15.76 -20.22
CA GLY A 300 0.47 -16.45 -20.79
C GLY A 300 0.63 -17.97 -20.91
N MET A 301 1.87 -18.46 -20.94
CA MET A 301 2.20 -19.89 -21.12
C MET A 301 2.85 -20.53 -19.88
N LEU A 302 2.97 -19.80 -18.74
CA LEU A 302 3.49 -20.41 -17.52
C LEU A 302 2.56 -21.52 -17.02
N ASP A 303 3.16 -22.63 -16.58
CA ASP A 303 2.46 -23.79 -16.01
C ASP A 303 2.05 -23.51 -14.55
N PHE A 304 0.91 -22.81 -14.39
CA PHE A 304 0.32 -22.60 -13.07
C PHE A 304 -0.47 -23.82 -12.61
N ALA A 305 -0.38 -24.14 -11.32
CA ALA A 305 -1.11 -25.24 -10.73
C ALA A 305 -2.63 -25.03 -10.84
N TYR A 306 -3.33 -26.06 -11.30
CA TYR A 306 -4.78 -26.07 -11.43
C TYR A 306 -5.43 -27.16 -10.60
N ALA A 307 -6.46 -26.77 -9.87
CA ALA A 307 -7.57 -27.62 -9.47
C ALA A 307 -8.83 -26.74 -9.34
N PRO A 308 -10.04 -27.29 -9.55
CA PRO A 308 -11.27 -26.50 -9.61
C PRO A 308 -11.52 -25.51 -8.47
N PRO A 309 -11.15 -25.79 -7.18
CA PRO A 309 -11.37 -24.86 -6.06
C PRO A 309 -10.36 -23.71 -6.01
N PHE A 310 -9.24 -23.76 -6.74
CA PHE A 310 -8.13 -22.82 -6.61
C PHE A 310 -7.95 -21.89 -7.81
N SER A 311 -8.25 -22.37 -9.00
CA SER A 311 -8.02 -21.64 -10.25
C SER A 311 -9.02 -22.08 -11.32
N ARG A 312 -8.97 -21.41 -12.46
CA ARG A 312 -9.49 -21.93 -13.73
C ARG A 312 -8.38 -22.66 -14.48
N THR A 313 -8.72 -23.45 -15.49
CA THR A 313 -7.75 -24.19 -16.32
C THR A 313 -6.68 -23.25 -16.91
N TRP A 314 -7.11 -22.06 -17.32
CA TRP A 314 -6.24 -20.91 -17.57
C TRP A 314 -6.37 -19.98 -16.38
N ASP A 315 -5.29 -19.85 -15.60
CA ASP A 315 -5.30 -18.89 -14.51
C ASP A 315 -5.48 -17.46 -15.04
N VAL A 316 -6.02 -16.59 -14.23
CA VAL A 316 -6.21 -15.19 -14.60
C VAL A 316 -4.92 -14.52 -15.07
N LEU A 317 -3.76 -14.95 -14.56
CA LEU A 317 -2.46 -14.46 -15.01
C LEU A 317 -2.12 -14.93 -16.43
N ASN A 318 -2.44 -16.19 -16.78
CA ASN A 318 -2.29 -16.64 -18.16
C ASN A 318 -3.19 -15.86 -19.11
N VAL A 319 -4.44 -15.60 -18.70
CA VAL A 319 -5.38 -14.80 -19.50
C VAL A 319 -4.88 -13.36 -19.68
N ALA A 320 -4.30 -12.77 -18.65
CA ALA A 320 -3.75 -11.42 -18.73
C ALA A 320 -2.48 -11.34 -19.59
N GLY A 321 -1.72 -12.43 -19.69
CA GLY A 321 -0.50 -12.52 -20.51
C GLY A 321 -0.76 -12.68 -22.00
N ASN A 322 -1.89 -13.30 -22.37
CA ASN A 322 -2.30 -13.56 -23.75
C ASN A 322 -3.07 -12.39 -24.37
#